data_8f5f2020339c39c17413ef6f7c87d48e
#
_entry.id   8f5f2020339c39c17413ef6f7c87d48e
#
_cell.length_a   1.000
_cell.length_b   1.000
_cell.length_c   1.000
_cell.angle_alpha   90.00
_cell.angle_beta   90.00
_cell.angle_gamma   90.00
#
_symmetry.space_group_name_H-M   'P 1'
#
loop_
_entity.id
_entity.type
_entity.pdbx_description
1 polymer ?
#
loop_
_entity_poly.entity_id
_entity_poly.type
_entity_poly.pdbx_seq_one_letter_code
_entity_poly.pdbx_strand_id
1 'polypeptide(L)' 'MVRTLEGRRDVFLCEECDLGYADRATAEACEAYCKTHASCSMEITAKAIYAPQ' A
#
# COMPACT_ATOMS: atom_id res chain seq x y z
N MET A 1 -3.24 -4.98 8.04
CA MET A 1 -1.81 -4.86 8.38
C MET A 1 -0.97 -4.76 7.12
N VAL A 2 0.12 -4.01 7.21
CA VAL A 2 1.04 -3.84 6.09
C VAL A 2 2.00 -5.03 6.03
N ARG A 3 2.22 -5.54 4.84
CA ARG A 3 3.19 -6.63 4.62
C ARG A 3 4.34 -6.12 3.77
N THR A 4 5.47 -6.80 3.87
CA THR A 4 6.60 -6.50 3.00
C THR A 4 6.55 -7.41 1.79
N LEU A 5 7.04 -6.89 0.65
CA LEU A 5 7.11 -7.70 -0.56
C LEU A 5 8.17 -8.78 -0.39
N GLU A 6 7.83 -9.99 -0.78
CA GLU A 6 8.78 -11.10 -0.70
C GLU A 6 9.99 -10.82 -1.57
N GLY A 7 11.17 -10.88 -0.98
CA GLY A 7 12.40 -10.57 -1.66
C GLY A 7 12.76 -9.08 -1.68
N ARG A 8 11.86 -8.21 -1.23
CA ARG A 8 12.06 -6.76 -1.20
C ARG A 8 11.56 -6.20 0.12
N ARG A 9 12.44 -6.11 1.10
CA ARG A 9 12.05 -5.64 2.44
C ARG A 9 11.78 -4.14 2.50
N ASP A 10 12.21 -3.42 1.49
CA ASP A 10 11.99 -1.98 1.42
C ASP A 10 10.66 -1.62 0.77
N VAL A 11 9.88 -2.61 0.37
CA VAL A 11 8.58 -2.39 -0.24
C VAL A 11 7.50 -2.87 0.72
N PHE A 12 6.62 -1.98 1.12
CA PHE A 12 5.53 -2.27 2.05
C PHE A 12 4.22 -2.37 1.29
N LEU A 13 3.55 -3.50 1.41
CA LEU A 13 2.34 -3.78 0.66
C LEU A 13 1.10 -3.45 1.49
N CYS A 14 0.15 -2.77 0.86
CA CYS A 14 -1.16 -2.54 1.45
C CYS A 14 -1.98 -3.81 1.31
N GLU A 15 -2.51 -4.32 2.40
CA GLU A 15 -3.29 -5.56 2.37
C GLU A 15 -4.62 -5.42 1.67
N GLU A 16 -5.13 -4.21 1.54
CA GLU A 16 -6.42 -4.00 0.90
C GLU A 16 -6.32 -3.92 -0.62
N CYS A 17 -5.28 -3.29 -1.13
CA CYS A 17 -5.14 -3.12 -2.57
C CYS A 17 -3.86 -3.72 -3.15
N ASP A 18 -3.01 -4.29 -2.30
CA ASP A 18 -1.76 -4.95 -2.70
C ASP A 18 -0.77 -4.05 -3.40
N LEU A 19 -0.93 -2.75 -3.29
CA LEU A 19 0.04 -1.82 -3.84
C LEU A 19 1.25 -1.70 -2.92
N GLY A 20 2.43 -1.59 -3.50
CA GLY A 20 3.66 -1.48 -2.73
C GLY A 20 4.13 -0.04 -2.61
N TYR A 21 4.60 0.32 -1.44
CA TYR A 21 5.09 1.68 -1.16
C TYR A 21 6.49 1.61 -0.57
N ALA A 22 7.25 2.67 -0.78
CA ALA A 22 8.59 2.77 -0.20
C ALA A 22 8.54 3.11 1.29
N ASP A 23 7.41 3.65 1.75
CA ASP A 23 7.21 4.03 3.14
C ASP A 23 6.12 3.20 3.79
N ARG A 24 6.42 2.68 4.97
CA ARG A 24 5.42 1.95 5.73
C ARG A 24 4.26 2.86 6.11
N ALA A 25 4.56 4.10 6.47
CA ALA A 25 3.51 5.05 6.85
C ALA A 25 2.53 5.27 5.70
N THR A 26 3.04 5.37 4.48
CA THR A 26 2.19 5.53 3.30
C THR A 26 1.33 4.30 3.08
N ALA A 27 1.91 3.11 3.24
CA ALA A 27 1.16 1.87 3.09
C ALA A 27 0.08 1.75 4.16
N GLU A 28 0.38 2.13 5.39
CA GLU A 28 -0.59 2.11 6.46
C GLU A 28 -1.72 3.11 6.21
N ALA A 29 -1.39 4.27 5.67
CA ALA A 29 -2.39 5.26 5.32
C ALA A 29 -3.33 4.73 4.23
N CYS A 30 -2.76 4.05 3.24
CA CYS A 30 -3.56 3.42 2.19
C CYS A 30 -4.49 2.37 2.76
N GLU A 31 -3.99 1.53 3.64
CA GLU A 31 -4.79 0.48 4.26
C GLU A 31 -5.94 1.08 5.06
N ALA A 32 -5.65 2.07 5.87
CA ALA A 32 -6.68 2.72 6.68
C ALA A 32 -7.74 3.37 5.81
N TYR A 33 -7.33 4.04 4.75
CA TYR A 33 -8.25 4.69 3.83
C TYR A 33 -9.13 3.67 3.13
N CYS A 34 -8.53 2.62 2.61
CA CYS A 34 -9.28 1.57 1.90
C CYS A 34 -10.30 0.90 2.81
N LYS A 35 -9.93 0.66 4.06
CA LYS A 35 -10.84 0.07 5.03
C LYS A 35 -12.02 0.97 5.33
N THR A 36 -11.77 2.26 5.47
CA THR A 36 -12.80 3.23 5.85
C THR A 36 -13.74 3.54 4.70
N HIS A 37 -13.19 3.68 3.50
CA HIS A 37 -13.96 4.15 2.34
C HIS A 37 -14.26 3.08 1.31
N ALA A 38 -13.84 1.84 1.57
CA ALA A 38 -14.03 0.71 0.65
C ALA A 38 -13.42 0.99 -0.74
N SER A 39 -12.48 1.91 -0.83
CA SER A 39 -11.76 2.21 -2.05
C SER A 39 -10.45 2.89 -1.69
N CYS A 40 -9.50 2.89 -2.62
CA CYS A 40 -8.20 3.48 -2.35
C CYS A 40 -8.15 4.92 -2.82
N SER A 41 -7.39 5.75 -2.09
CA SER A 41 -7.19 7.14 -2.47
C SER A 41 -6.26 7.22 -3.67
N MET A 42 -6.65 7.97 -4.68
CA MET A 42 -5.80 8.19 -5.84
C MET A 42 -4.51 8.92 -5.48
N GLU A 43 -4.58 9.81 -4.50
CA GLU A 43 -3.39 10.53 -4.04
C GLU A 43 -2.40 9.60 -3.38
N ILE A 44 -2.89 8.66 -2.58
CA ILE A 44 -2.02 7.69 -1.91
C ILE A 44 -1.50 6.68 -2.91
N THR A 45 -2.36 6.16 -3.78
CA THR A 45 -1.94 5.14 -4.74
C THR A 45 -0.96 5.68 -5.77
N ALA A 46 -0.99 6.99 -6.02
CA ALA A 46 -0.02 7.61 -6.91
C ALA A 46 1.41 7.51 -6.37
N LYS A 47 1.57 7.27 -5.07
CA LYS A 47 2.88 7.11 -4.45
C LYS A 47 3.36 5.65 -4.49
N ALA A 48 2.55 4.75 -5.00
CA ALA A 48 2.92 3.34 -5.06
C ALA A 48 4.09 3.15 -6.02
N ILE A 49 5.06 2.34 -5.58
CA ILE A 49 6.22 2.02 -6.40
C ILE A 49 6.13 0.60 -6.96
N TYR A 50 5.12 -0.14 -6.57
CA TYR A 50 4.90 -1.50 -7.02
C TYR A 50 3.40 -1.75 -7.14
N ALA A 51 3.00 -2.37 -8.22
CA ALA A 51 1.60 -2.73 -8.42
C ALA A 51 1.53 -4.18 -8.87
N PRO A 52 0.69 -5.02 -8.23
CA PRO A 52 0.52 -6.41 -8.67
C PRO A 52 -0.20 -6.43 -10.02
N GLN A 53 0.09 -7.45 -10.77
CA GLN A 53 -0.50 -7.61 -12.10
C GLN A 53 -1.51 -8.75 -12.12
#